data_f84a7aea2ae52ee85d76a886586ea72f
#
_entry.id   f84a7aea2ae52ee85d76a886586ea72f
#
_cell.length_a   1.000
_cell.length_b   1.000
_cell.length_c   1.000
_cell.angle_alpha   90.00
_cell.angle_beta   90.00
_cell.angle_gamma   90.00
#
_symmetry.space_group_name_H-M   'P 1'
#
loop_
_entity.id
_entity.type
_entity.pdbx_description
1 polymer ?
#
loop_
_entity_poly.entity_id
_entity_poly.type
_entity_poly.pdbx_seq_one_letter_code
_entity_poly.pdbx_strand_id
1 'polypeptide(L)' 'MLRNSRAIIARLEKSGFERVSVRGSHQKFRHADGRVVIVTHPRRDIPRGTVKSIYEQAGWPKD' A
#
# COMPACT_ATOMS: atom_id res chain seq x y z
N MET A 1 12.38 1.83 -3.80
CA MET A 1 10.97 1.61 -3.36
C MET A 1 10.08 1.37 -4.57
N LEU A 2 9.11 0.49 -4.42
CA LEU A 2 8.10 0.25 -5.45
C LEU A 2 7.25 1.51 -5.65
N ARG A 3 6.90 1.82 -6.90
CA ARG A 3 6.08 3.00 -7.21
C ARG A 3 4.82 2.68 -7.99
N ASN A 4 4.65 1.43 -8.39
CA ASN A 4 3.47 0.96 -9.10
C ASN A 4 2.49 0.37 -8.09
N SER A 5 1.23 0.80 -8.13
CA SER A 5 0.23 0.35 -7.17
C SER A 5 0.00 -1.15 -7.19
N ARG A 6 0.06 -1.78 -8.35
CA ARG A 6 -0.12 -3.24 -8.47
C ARG A 6 0.97 -3.99 -7.70
N ALA A 7 2.23 -3.55 -7.85
CA ALA A 7 3.36 -4.15 -7.16
C ALA A 7 3.26 -3.94 -5.64
N ILE A 8 2.86 -2.75 -5.23
CA ILE A 8 2.67 -2.42 -3.81
C ILE A 8 1.56 -3.30 -3.21
N ILE A 9 0.44 -3.43 -3.90
CA ILE A 9 -0.68 -4.25 -3.42
C ILE A 9 -0.25 -5.72 -3.31
N ALA A 10 0.47 -6.24 -4.31
CA ALA A 10 0.97 -7.62 -4.26
C ALA A 10 1.86 -7.83 -3.02
N ARG A 11 2.73 -6.87 -2.71
CA ARG A 11 3.58 -6.95 -1.53
C ARG A 11 2.78 -6.84 -0.22
N LEU A 12 1.77 -5.98 -0.20
CA LEU A 12 0.87 -5.87 0.96
C LEU A 12 0.21 -7.21 1.25
N GLU A 13 -0.34 -7.85 0.23
CA GLU A 13 -1.00 -9.15 0.38
C GLU A 13 -0.04 -10.22 0.86
N LYS A 14 1.17 -10.26 0.31
CA LYS A 14 2.21 -11.18 0.78
C LYS A 14 2.63 -10.92 2.22
N SER A 15 2.53 -9.68 2.66
CA SER A 15 2.90 -9.27 4.01
C SER A 15 1.77 -9.48 5.02
N GLY A 16 0.65 -10.05 4.60
CA GLY A 16 -0.47 -10.36 5.50
C GLY A 16 -1.53 -9.27 5.58
N PHE A 17 -1.48 -8.26 4.72
CA PHE A 17 -2.54 -7.25 4.65
C PHE A 17 -3.70 -7.76 3.82
N GLU A 18 -4.91 -7.38 4.22
CA GLU A 18 -6.14 -7.68 3.47
C GLU A 18 -6.81 -6.38 3.03
N ARG A 19 -7.36 -6.38 1.83
CA ARG A 19 -8.14 -5.25 1.35
C ARG A 19 -9.48 -5.23 2.08
N VAL A 20 -9.74 -4.17 2.82
CA VAL A 20 -10.95 -4.05 3.65
C VAL A 20 -11.97 -3.05 3.10
N SER A 21 -11.57 -2.16 2.20
CA SER A 21 -12.51 -1.28 1.54
C SER A 21 -11.94 -0.70 0.26
N VAL A 22 -12.84 -0.29 -0.65
CA VAL A 22 -12.51 0.39 -1.89
C VAL A 22 -13.45 1.59 -2.01
N ARG A 23 -12.88 2.77 -2.22
CA ARG A 23 -13.63 3.99 -2.53
C ARG A 23 -13.03 4.63 -3.76
N GLY A 24 -13.71 4.49 -4.91
CA GLY A 24 -13.16 4.93 -6.18
C GLY A 24 -11.82 4.27 -6.42
N SER A 25 -10.77 5.07 -6.58
CA SER A 25 -9.40 4.57 -6.77
C SER A 25 -8.66 4.32 -5.45
N HIS A 26 -9.24 4.64 -4.29
CA HIS A 26 -8.59 4.45 -2.99
C HIS A 26 -8.93 3.07 -2.43
N GLN A 27 -7.91 2.24 -2.24
CA GLN A 27 -8.05 0.91 -1.66
C GLN A 27 -7.37 0.88 -0.30
N LYS A 28 -8.10 0.42 0.71
CA LYS A 28 -7.62 0.36 2.08
C LYS A 28 -7.26 -1.07 2.42
N PHE A 29 -6.06 -1.25 2.97
CA PHE A 29 -5.53 -2.54 3.39
C PHE A 29 -5.25 -2.52 4.88
N ARG A 30 -5.53 -3.63 5.54
CA ARG A 30 -5.34 -3.75 6.98
C ARG A 30 -4.62 -5.05 7.31
N HIS A 31 -3.68 -4.96 8.25
CA HIS A 31 -2.99 -6.12 8.81
C HIS A 31 -3.64 -6.50 10.15
N ALA A 32 -3.54 -7.77 10.51
CA ALA A 32 -4.11 -8.28 11.77
C ALA A 32 -3.53 -7.56 13.01
N ASP A 33 -2.32 -7.02 12.91
CA ASP A 33 -1.71 -6.27 14.01
C ASP A 33 -2.19 -4.81 14.11
N GLY A 34 -3.12 -4.40 13.27
CA GLY A 34 -3.72 -3.06 13.30
C GLY A 34 -3.13 -2.05 12.33
N ARG A 35 -2.05 -2.38 11.60
CA ARG A 35 -1.50 -1.48 10.59
C ARG A 35 -2.51 -1.28 9.47
N VAL A 36 -2.61 -0.05 8.96
CA VAL A 36 -3.52 0.30 7.88
C VAL A 36 -2.75 1.08 6.81
N VAL A 37 -2.97 0.72 5.55
CA VAL A 37 -2.34 1.37 4.41
C VAL A 37 -3.41 1.68 3.37
N ILE A 38 -3.37 2.88 2.80
CA ILE A 38 -4.27 3.27 1.71
C ILE A 38 -3.44 3.45 0.45
N VAL A 39 -3.87 2.79 -0.63
CA VAL A 39 -3.18 2.84 -1.93
C VAL A 39 -4.15 3.33 -2.99
N THR A 40 -3.72 4.32 -3.78
CA THR A 40 -4.44 4.71 -4.99
C THR A 40 -4.15 3.70 -6.09
N HIS A 41 -5.19 3.05 -6.60
CA HIS A 41 -5.04 2.00 -7.60
C HIS A 41 -6.17 2.08 -8.63
N PRO A 42 -5.89 1.95 -9.93
CA PRO A 42 -4.56 1.70 -10.52
C PRO A 42 -3.74 2.98 -10.68
N ARG A 43 -2.45 2.90 -10.41
CA ARG A 43 -1.53 4.00 -10.66
C ARG A 43 -0.12 3.47 -10.88
N ARG A 44 0.49 3.80 -12.04
CA ARG A 44 1.80 3.29 -12.41
C ARG A 44 2.95 4.00 -11.70
N ASP A 45 2.78 5.27 -11.41
CA ASP A 45 3.86 6.12 -10.94
C ASP A 45 3.40 6.95 -9.75
N ILE A 46 3.33 6.31 -8.59
CA ILE A 46 2.93 6.98 -7.36
C ILE A 46 4.05 7.94 -6.94
N PRO A 47 3.71 9.18 -6.57
CA PRO A 47 4.73 10.15 -6.12
C PRO A 47 5.57 9.60 -4.96
N ARG A 48 6.85 9.97 -4.95
CA ARG A 48 7.80 9.46 -3.95
C ARG A 48 7.35 9.70 -2.52
N GLY A 49 6.82 10.88 -2.21
CA GLY A 49 6.34 11.18 -0.87
C GLY A 49 5.22 10.27 -0.43
N THR A 50 4.31 9.94 -1.35
CA THR A 50 3.21 9.02 -1.08
C THR A 50 3.74 7.60 -0.88
N VAL A 51 4.68 7.16 -1.71
CA VAL A 51 5.32 5.85 -1.57
C VAL A 51 6.03 5.75 -0.23
N LYS A 52 6.74 6.79 0.18
CA LYS A 52 7.41 6.83 1.48
C LYS A 52 6.42 6.65 2.62
N SER A 53 5.28 7.33 2.55
CA SER A 53 4.22 7.18 3.55
C SER A 53 3.66 5.76 3.58
N ILE A 54 3.45 5.15 2.42
CA ILE A 54 2.99 3.76 2.32
C ILE A 54 3.97 2.82 3.02
N TYR A 55 5.26 2.97 2.74
CA TYR A 55 6.30 2.13 3.35
C TYR A 55 6.34 2.31 4.87
N GLU A 56 6.22 3.54 5.34
CA GLU A 56 6.19 3.83 6.77
C GLU A 56 4.96 3.20 7.43
N GLN A 57 3.78 3.35 6.83
CA GLN A 57 2.55 2.75 7.35
C GLN A 57 2.60 1.23 7.35
N ALA A 58 3.19 0.64 6.32
CA ALA A 58 3.32 -0.81 6.21
C ALA A 58 4.42 -1.38 7.11
N GLY A 59 5.31 -0.53 7.61
CA GLY A 59 6.45 -0.96 8.41
C GLY A 59 7.56 -1.60 7.56
N TRP A 60 7.63 -1.26 6.28
CA TRP A 60 8.63 -1.81 5.37
C TRP A 60 9.92 -0.99 5.37
N PRO A 61 11.08 -1.66 5.20
CA PRO A 61 12.32 -0.93 4.97
C PRO A 61 12.25 -0.19 3.63
N LYS A 62 12.92 0.95 3.57
CA LYS A 62 12.94 1.75 2.34
C LYS A 62 14.05 1.23 1.44
N ASP A 63 13.68 0.35 0.57
CA ASP A 63 14.59 -0.31 -0.39
C ASP A 63 14.60 0.34 -1.77
#